data_e30d07e83d607774b88d2af0611f71b0
#
_entry.id   e30d07e83d607774b88d2af0611f71b0
#
_cell.length_a   1.000
_cell.length_b   1.000
_cell.length_c   1.000
_cell.angle_alpha   90.00
_cell.angle_beta   90.00
_cell.angle_gamma   90.00
#
_symmetry.space_group_name_H-M   'P 1'
#
loop_
_entity.id
_entity.type
_entity.pdbx_description
1 polymer ?
#
loop_
_entity_poly.entity_id
_entity_poly.type
_entity_poly.pdbx_seq_one_letter_code
_entity_poly.pdbx_strand_id
1 'polypeptide(L)'
;SGDPTSTTTYNGIQKGDVAVNAGESIAAKGVTITSSALASGNDVLGPTACTGVTIQNNSGKELDFNIMEFELLSPSGAIVNVGLTGSDNMLQSGKLIDGGSTSGDVCFDTDLAGGGQFVVLYKPLSFYSSHREAWVNNL
;
A
#
# COMPACT_ATOMS: atom_id res chain seq x y z
N SER A 1 -14.17 -15.77 -9.76
CA SER A 1 -12.74 -15.58 -9.54
C SER A 1 -12.34 -16.02 -8.14
N GLY A 2 -11.19 -16.61 -8.01
CA GLY A 2 -10.69 -17.08 -6.73
C GLY A 2 -10.14 -15.95 -5.86
N ASP A 3 -9.73 -16.33 -4.67
CA ASP A 3 -9.05 -15.42 -3.78
C ASP A 3 -7.67 -15.08 -4.36
N PRO A 4 -7.15 -13.88 -4.06
CA PRO A 4 -5.81 -13.52 -4.51
C PRO A 4 -4.78 -14.41 -3.84
N THR A 5 -3.68 -14.68 -4.58
CA THR A 5 -2.58 -15.50 -4.08
C THR A 5 -1.29 -14.71 -4.10
N SER A 6 -0.43 -15.02 -3.15
CA SER A 6 0.90 -14.40 -3.09
C SER A 6 1.76 -14.85 -4.27
N THR A 7 2.55 -13.93 -4.82
CA THR A 7 3.55 -14.20 -5.86
C THR A 7 4.96 -14.11 -5.29
N THR A 8 5.11 -13.63 -4.07
CA THR A 8 6.40 -13.52 -3.38
C THR A 8 6.19 -13.69 -1.88
N THR A 9 7.26 -13.55 -1.12
CA THR A 9 7.23 -13.59 0.33
C THR A 9 8.11 -12.48 0.89
N TYR A 10 8.03 -12.26 2.19
CA TYR A 10 8.86 -11.28 2.85
C TYR A 10 9.07 -11.67 4.32
N ASN A 11 10.08 -11.07 4.93
CA ASN A 11 10.38 -11.30 6.32
C ASN A 11 9.33 -10.60 7.20
N GLY A 12 8.60 -11.37 7.97
CA GLY A 12 7.50 -10.87 8.80
C GLY A 12 6.11 -11.16 8.22
N ILE A 13 6.04 -11.93 7.12
CA ILE A 13 4.76 -12.33 6.52
C ILE A 13 3.91 -13.07 7.54
N GLN A 14 2.62 -12.76 7.57
CA GLN A 14 1.66 -13.36 8.49
C GLN A 14 0.64 -14.21 7.70
N LYS A 15 0.00 -15.13 8.40
CA LYS A 15 -1.10 -15.90 7.84
C LYS A 15 -2.20 -14.94 7.38
N GLY A 16 -2.68 -15.14 6.16
CA GLY A 16 -3.68 -14.26 5.56
C GLY A 16 -3.11 -13.13 4.73
N ASP A 17 -1.79 -12.90 4.78
CA ASP A 17 -1.16 -11.91 3.92
C ASP A 17 -1.16 -12.38 2.48
N VAL A 18 -1.41 -11.43 1.56
CA VAL A 18 -1.20 -11.61 0.13
C VAL A 18 -0.05 -10.72 -0.27
N ALA A 19 1.08 -11.29 -0.65
CA ALA A 19 2.30 -10.55 -0.95
C ALA A 19 2.62 -10.65 -2.44
N VAL A 20 2.83 -9.50 -3.07
CA VAL A 20 3.28 -9.39 -4.45
C VAL A 20 4.48 -8.44 -4.49
N ASN A 21 5.17 -8.42 -5.59
CA ASN A 21 6.26 -7.46 -5.78
C ASN A 21 5.68 -6.07 -6.06
N ALA A 22 6.41 -5.02 -5.68
CA ALA A 22 6.01 -3.65 -5.97
C ALA A 22 5.72 -3.49 -7.46
N GLY A 23 4.66 -2.78 -7.80
CA GLY A 23 4.20 -2.57 -9.16
C GLY A 23 3.15 -3.59 -9.63
N GLU A 24 2.99 -4.69 -8.93
CA GLU A 24 1.95 -5.67 -9.25
C GLU A 24 0.62 -5.28 -8.60
N SER A 25 -0.47 -5.77 -9.18
CA SER A 25 -1.81 -5.50 -8.66
C SER A 25 -2.29 -6.67 -7.80
N ILE A 26 -3.07 -6.35 -6.77
CA ILE A 26 -3.79 -7.34 -5.99
C ILE A 26 -5.29 -7.07 -6.18
N ALA A 27 -6.02 -8.08 -6.61
CA ALA A 27 -7.47 -7.99 -6.78
C ALA A 27 -8.15 -8.91 -5.76
N ALA A 28 -9.01 -8.33 -4.94
CA ALA A 28 -9.75 -9.06 -3.92
C ALA A 28 -11.16 -8.52 -3.84
N LYS A 29 -12.15 -9.39 -3.95
CA LYS A 29 -13.58 -9.04 -3.81
C LYS A 29 -14.00 -7.86 -4.71
N GLY A 30 -13.45 -7.81 -5.93
CA GLY A 30 -13.77 -6.78 -6.90
C GLY A 30 -13.02 -5.46 -6.71
N VAL A 31 -12.10 -5.37 -5.77
CA VAL A 31 -11.26 -4.19 -5.56
C VAL A 31 -9.84 -4.52 -5.97
N THR A 32 -9.30 -3.73 -6.90
CA THR A 32 -7.92 -3.90 -7.38
C THR A 32 -7.08 -2.74 -6.89
N ILE A 33 -5.96 -3.06 -6.23
CA ILE A 33 -5.03 -2.07 -5.70
C ILE A 33 -3.65 -2.37 -6.26
N THR A 34 -2.97 -1.32 -6.70
CA THR A 34 -1.59 -1.36 -7.18
C THR A 34 -0.77 -0.37 -6.36
N SER A 35 0.39 -0.79 -5.92
CA SER A 35 1.36 0.08 -5.24
C SER A 35 2.67 0.00 -6.00
N SER A 36 3.13 1.13 -6.51
CA SER A 36 4.35 1.18 -7.31
C SER A 36 5.60 1.04 -6.44
N ALA A 37 6.74 0.82 -7.09
CA ALA A 37 8.03 0.78 -6.40
C ALA A 37 8.24 2.04 -5.57
N LEU A 38 8.73 1.87 -4.34
CA LEU A 38 9.04 2.99 -3.46
C LEU A 38 10.14 3.86 -4.07
N ALA A 39 9.96 5.16 -3.95
CA ALA A 39 10.94 6.15 -4.34
C ALA A 39 11.01 7.23 -3.27
N SER A 40 12.15 7.88 -3.16
CA SER A 40 12.29 9.01 -2.23
C SER A 40 11.35 10.13 -2.64
N GLY A 41 10.61 10.65 -1.68
CA GLY A 41 9.77 11.83 -1.86
C GLY A 41 10.55 13.10 -1.54
N ASN A 42 9.83 14.22 -1.38
CA ASN A 42 10.50 15.44 -0.96
C ASN A 42 11.00 15.30 0.49
N ASP A 43 12.00 16.09 0.85
CA ASP A 43 12.68 15.97 2.13
C ASP A 43 12.60 17.27 2.96
N VAL A 44 11.56 18.04 2.76
CA VAL A 44 11.40 19.34 3.43
C VAL A 44 11.45 19.19 4.96
N LEU A 45 10.85 18.12 5.47
CA LEU A 45 10.83 17.80 6.91
C LEU A 45 11.57 16.49 7.21
N GLY A 46 12.58 16.15 6.41
CA GLY A 46 13.34 14.92 6.55
C GLY A 46 13.05 13.93 5.42
N PRO A 47 13.80 12.82 5.37
CA PRO A 47 13.66 11.84 4.30
C PRO A 47 12.27 11.22 4.28
N THR A 48 11.72 11.03 3.08
CA THR A 48 10.45 10.34 2.89
C THR A 48 10.59 9.28 1.81
N ALA A 49 9.71 8.29 1.87
CA ALA A 49 9.59 7.24 0.86
C ALA A 49 8.13 7.17 0.44
N CYS A 50 7.88 7.23 -0.86
CA CYS A 50 6.53 7.29 -1.39
C CYS A 50 6.27 6.17 -2.39
N THR A 51 5.04 5.67 -2.40
CA THR A 51 4.54 4.75 -3.42
C THR A 51 3.32 5.37 -4.08
N GLY A 52 3.20 5.22 -5.40
CA GLY A 52 1.98 5.60 -6.11
C GLY A 52 0.95 4.50 -5.99
N VAL A 53 -0.21 4.81 -5.44
CA VAL A 53 -1.29 3.84 -5.21
C VAL A 53 -2.43 4.14 -6.16
N THR A 54 -2.99 3.10 -6.75
CA THR A 54 -4.22 3.17 -7.56
C THR A 54 -5.21 2.19 -6.97
N ILE A 55 -6.45 2.64 -6.78
CA ILE A 55 -7.54 1.82 -6.26
C ILE A 55 -8.67 1.84 -7.30
N GLN A 56 -9.07 0.66 -7.77
CA GLN A 56 -10.18 0.48 -8.70
C GLN A 56 -11.28 -0.32 -8.01
N ASN A 57 -12.47 0.27 -7.91
CA ASN A 57 -13.60 -0.39 -7.25
C ASN A 57 -14.56 -0.98 -8.30
N ASN A 58 -14.57 -2.30 -8.40
CA ASN A 58 -15.53 -3.05 -9.21
C ASN A 58 -16.27 -4.07 -8.34
N SER A 59 -16.53 -3.71 -7.08
CA SER A 59 -17.11 -4.62 -6.09
C SER A 59 -18.63 -4.73 -6.18
N GLY A 60 -19.29 -3.89 -6.98
CA GLY A 60 -20.73 -3.83 -7.06
C GLY A 60 -21.37 -2.92 -6.02
N LYS A 61 -20.57 -2.25 -5.19
CA LYS A 61 -21.08 -1.36 -4.14
C LYS A 61 -20.06 -0.28 -3.84
N GLU A 62 -20.45 0.70 -3.03
CA GLU A 62 -19.51 1.74 -2.60
C GLU A 62 -18.38 1.16 -1.76
N LEU A 63 -17.21 1.73 -1.92
CA LEU A 63 -16.01 1.37 -1.17
C LEU A 63 -15.52 2.59 -0.39
N ASP A 64 -15.40 2.42 0.93
CA ASP A 64 -14.68 3.38 1.77
C ASP A 64 -13.20 3.03 1.78
N PHE A 65 -12.35 4.02 1.63
CA PHE A 65 -10.91 3.81 1.76
C PHE A 65 -10.30 4.96 2.56
N ASN A 66 -9.22 4.65 3.27
CA ASN A 66 -8.54 5.59 4.14
C ASN A 66 -7.04 5.41 4.00
N ILE A 67 -6.32 6.52 3.73
CA ILE A 67 -4.87 6.49 3.60
C ILE A 67 -4.20 5.92 4.85
N MET A 68 -4.83 6.08 6.03
CA MET A 68 -4.29 5.57 7.30
C MET A 68 -4.34 4.04 7.39
N GLU A 69 -4.95 3.36 6.43
CA GLU A 69 -4.93 1.90 6.35
C GLU A 69 -3.60 1.37 5.80
N PHE A 70 -2.71 2.25 5.35
CA PHE A 70 -1.39 1.88 4.83
C PHE A 70 -0.33 2.01 5.91
N GLU A 71 0.64 1.09 5.89
CA GLU A 71 1.81 1.07 6.77
C GLU A 71 3.02 0.64 5.98
N LEU A 72 4.21 0.90 6.51
CA LEU A 72 5.46 0.46 5.89
C LEU A 72 6.24 -0.39 6.89
N LEU A 73 6.59 -1.59 6.47
CA LEU A 73 7.49 -2.45 7.24
C LEU A 73 8.91 -2.20 6.76
N SER A 74 9.76 -1.72 7.64
CA SER A 74 11.15 -1.39 7.32
C SER A 74 12.06 -2.63 7.45
N PRO A 75 13.30 -2.58 6.93
CA PRO A 75 14.21 -3.72 7.05
C PRO A 75 14.54 -4.10 8.49
N SER A 76 14.44 -3.17 9.42
CA SER A 76 14.68 -3.45 10.85
C SER A 76 13.53 -4.17 11.53
N GLY A 77 12.40 -4.33 10.85
CA GLY A 77 11.19 -4.89 11.44
C GLY A 77 10.28 -3.84 12.07
N ALA A 78 10.62 -2.56 11.96
CA ALA A 78 9.77 -1.48 12.47
C ALA A 78 8.62 -1.21 11.51
N ILE A 79 7.45 -0.91 12.07
CA ILE A 79 6.27 -0.48 11.31
C ILE A 79 6.20 1.04 11.36
N VAL A 80 6.16 1.66 10.20
CA VAL A 80 6.08 3.12 10.05
C VAL A 80 4.69 3.48 9.54
N ASN A 81 4.04 4.39 10.23
CA ASN A 81 2.72 4.88 9.80
C ASN A 81 2.85 5.88 8.67
N VAL A 82 1.75 6.10 7.94
CA VAL A 82 1.68 7.09 6.88
C VAL A 82 2.07 8.46 7.41
N GLY A 83 2.92 9.16 6.65
CA GLY A 83 3.28 10.55 6.93
C GLY A 83 2.42 11.53 6.17
N LEU A 84 2.57 12.80 6.51
CA LEU A 84 1.77 13.89 5.93
C LEU A 84 2.56 14.69 4.90
N THR A 85 3.81 14.33 4.65
CA THR A 85 4.69 15.03 3.71
C THR A 85 5.32 14.04 2.74
N GLY A 86 5.98 14.54 1.73
CA GLY A 86 6.71 13.73 0.76
C GLY A 86 6.25 13.91 -0.66
N SER A 87 5.02 14.33 -0.88
CA SER A 87 4.44 14.52 -2.22
C SER A 87 3.39 15.61 -2.19
N ASP A 88 3.22 16.29 -3.33
CA ASP A 88 2.13 17.25 -3.53
C ASP A 88 0.88 16.57 -4.08
N ASN A 89 0.94 15.27 -4.36
CA ASN A 89 -0.15 14.52 -4.95
C ASN A 89 -0.53 13.32 -4.06
N MET A 90 -0.83 13.61 -2.80
CA MET A 90 -1.17 12.57 -1.83
C MET A 90 -2.53 11.95 -2.14
N LEU A 91 -2.62 10.63 -1.92
CA LEU A 91 -3.89 9.93 -2.01
C LEU A 91 -4.88 10.52 -1.00
N GLN A 92 -6.08 10.82 -1.47
CA GLN A 92 -7.13 11.37 -0.61
C GLN A 92 -8.04 10.24 -0.13
N SER A 93 -8.28 10.20 1.18
CA SER A 93 -9.25 9.27 1.74
C SER A 93 -10.67 9.66 1.31
N GLY A 94 -11.54 8.67 1.16
CA GLY A 94 -12.91 8.95 0.77
C GLY A 94 -13.67 7.71 0.37
N LYS A 95 -14.59 7.88 -0.58
CA LYS A 95 -15.46 6.82 -1.08
C LYS A 95 -15.37 6.74 -2.60
N LEU A 96 -15.46 5.52 -3.11
CA LEU A 96 -15.59 5.27 -4.54
C LEU A 96 -16.91 4.55 -4.79
N ILE A 97 -17.63 5.01 -5.76
CA ILE A 97 -18.80 4.25 -6.28
C ILE A 97 -18.29 2.99 -6.98
N ASP A 98 -19.18 2.05 -7.23
CA ASP A 98 -18.89 0.93 -8.12
C ASP A 98 -18.48 1.46 -9.49
N GLY A 99 -17.37 0.98 -10.03
CA GLY A 99 -16.77 1.47 -11.28
C GLY A 99 -15.83 2.65 -11.10
N GLY A 100 -15.75 3.23 -9.90
CA GLY A 100 -14.88 4.37 -9.63
C GLY A 100 -13.43 3.97 -9.37
N SER A 101 -12.51 4.91 -9.59
CA SER A 101 -11.10 4.71 -9.30
C SER A 101 -10.47 5.99 -8.78
N THR A 102 -9.38 5.84 -8.04
CA THR A 102 -8.58 6.96 -7.55
C THR A 102 -7.11 6.58 -7.53
N SER A 103 -6.25 7.58 -7.53
CA SER A 103 -4.81 7.35 -7.39
C SER A 103 -4.17 8.53 -6.67
N GLY A 104 -3.00 8.27 -6.12
CA GLY A 104 -2.21 9.29 -5.43
C GLY A 104 -1.06 8.64 -4.71
N ASP A 105 -0.20 9.46 -4.11
CA ASP A 105 0.97 8.96 -3.40
C ASP A 105 0.66 8.70 -1.94
N VAL A 106 1.24 7.62 -1.43
CA VAL A 106 1.25 7.30 0.00
C VAL A 106 2.71 7.37 0.43
N CYS A 107 3.01 8.23 1.37
CA CYS A 107 4.38 8.52 1.80
C CYS A 107 4.58 8.16 3.27
N PHE A 108 5.81 7.77 3.59
CA PHE A 108 6.22 7.38 4.93
C PHE A 108 7.49 8.15 5.30
N ASP A 109 7.61 8.53 6.57
CA ASP A 109 8.78 9.26 7.08
C ASP A 109 9.91 8.27 7.33
N THR A 110 10.61 7.91 6.29
CA THR A 110 11.74 6.98 6.36
C THR A 110 12.73 7.26 5.24
N ASP A 111 13.97 6.82 5.45
CA ASP A 111 15.06 6.98 4.50
C ASP A 111 15.31 5.64 3.79
N LEU A 112 15.26 5.63 2.47
CA LEU A 112 15.52 4.44 1.67
C LEU A 112 17.02 4.22 1.39
N ALA A 113 17.89 5.17 1.78
CA ALA A 113 19.29 5.18 1.36
C ALA A 113 20.08 3.94 1.79
N GLY A 114 19.72 3.33 2.91
CA GLY A 114 20.40 2.13 3.40
C GLY A 114 20.03 0.85 2.64
N GLY A 115 19.04 0.90 1.77
CA GLY A 115 18.56 -0.30 1.08
C GLY A 115 17.88 -1.29 2.02
N GLY A 116 17.66 -2.50 1.52
CA GLY A 116 17.02 -3.59 2.26
C GLY A 116 15.60 -3.81 1.80
N GLN A 117 14.88 -4.65 2.53
CA GLN A 117 13.51 -4.99 2.18
C GLN A 117 12.52 -4.08 2.89
N PHE A 118 11.77 -3.30 2.10
CA PHE A 118 10.66 -2.48 2.58
C PHE A 118 9.36 -3.05 2.04
N VAL A 119 8.34 -3.16 2.86
CA VAL A 119 7.05 -3.73 2.44
C VAL A 119 5.95 -2.72 2.72
N VAL A 120 5.22 -2.33 1.68
CA VAL A 120 4.02 -1.50 1.84
C VAL A 120 2.88 -2.43 2.21
N LEU A 121 2.25 -2.18 3.33
CA LEU A 121 1.17 -3.00 3.86
C LEU A 121 -0.14 -2.22 3.79
N TYR A 122 -1.19 -2.91 3.38
CA TYR A 122 -2.55 -2.36 3.37
C TYR A 122 -3.47 -3.31 4.10
N LYS A 123 -4.07 -2.82 5.18
CA LYS A 123 -5.04 -3.58 5.96
C LYS A 123 -6.34 -2.78 6.01
N PRO A 124 -7.29 -3.11 5.14
CA PRO A 124 -8.55 -2.38 5.12
C PRO A 124 -9.32 -2.59 6.42
N LEU A 125 -9.88 -1.49 6.93
CA LEU A 125 -10.69 -1.52 8.16
C LEU A 125 -12.12 -1.96 7.89
N SER A 126 -12.49 -2.13 6.62
CA SER A 126 -13.83 -2.51 6.21
C SER A 126 -13.93 -4.04 6.05
N PHE A 127 -14.80 -4.50 5.17
CA PHE A 127 -15.14 -5.92 5.02
C PHE A 127 -14.01 -6.84 4.56
N TYR A 128 -12.81 -6.31 4.27
CA TYR A 128 -11.64 -7.14 3.96
C TYR A 128 -10.86 -7.57 5.18
N SER A 129 -11.33 -7.31 6.36
CA SER A 129 -10.55 -7.39 7.59
C SER A 129 -9.83 -8.72 7.82
N SER A 130 -10.11 -9.76 7.04
CA SER A 130 -9.50 -11.07 7.23
C SER A 130 -8.14 -11.23 6.54
N HIS A 131 -7.71 -10.26 5.70
CA HIS A 131 -6.41 -10.38 5.05
C HIS A 131 -5.74 -9.02 4.91
N ARG A 132 -4.42 -9.08 4.76
CA ARG A 132 -3.56 -7.92 4.60
C ARG A 132 -2.85 -8.05 3.24
N GLU A 133 -2.75 -6.95 2.52
CA GLU A 133 -2.08 -6.91 1.23
C GLU A 133 -0.71 -6.29 1.39
N ALA A 134 0.27 -6.83 0.67
CA ALA A 134 1.67 -6.42 0.82
C ALA A 134 2.36 -6.30 -0.53
N TRP A 135 3.11 -5.22 -0.71
CA TRP A 135 3.94 -4.98 -1.89
C TRP A 135 5.39 -4.90 -1.46
N VAL A 136 6.19 -5.84 -1.95
CA VAL A 136 7.57 -6.04 -1.51
C VAL A 136 8.52 -5.25 -2.39
N ASN A 137 9.38 -4.46 -1.75
CA ASN A 137 10.43 -3.67 -2.38
C ASN A 137 11.76 -4.16 -1.84
N ASN A 138 12.59 -4.73 -2.69
CA ASN A 138 13.96 -5.15 -2.33
C ASN A 138 14.93 -4.12 -2.91
N LEU A 139 15.50 -3.30 -2.06
CA LEU A 139 16.32 -2.16 -2.47
C LEU A 139 17.80 -2.33 -2.14
#